data_2c5239f71a50f82e969e07733054a9a1
#
_entry.id   2c5239f71a50f82e969e07733054a9a1
#
_cell.length_a   1.000
_cell.length_b   1.000
_cell.length_c   1.000
_cell.angle_alpha   90.00
_cell.angle_beta   90.00
_cell.angle_gamma   90.00
#
_symmetry.space_group_name_H-M   'P 1'
#
loop_
_entity.id
_entity.type
_entity.pdbx_description
1 polymer ?
#
loop_
_entity_poly.entity_id
_entity_poly.type
_entity_poly.pdbx_seq_one_letter_code
_entity_poly.pdbx_strand_id
1 'polypeptide(L)'
;MMKKMFATMLALSMCLSLAACGPKSSASTSGSSAGTSASSASGSQTAASDVDYVKEKGTLIVGMTDFAPMDYKAEGSDEWIGFDADMAKAFAESLGVEVEFLEINWDNKALELENKGVDAVWNGMTLTDDVKALMATSDPYCLNGQVVVLPADVADQYQTAESLSGLSFAVENGSAGMEQAEAAGLDYVAMDTQAKALMEVASGTSDAAIIDLLMAGAMIGEGTSYPDLTYTVQLNSEEYGVGFRKGSDLVDAFNSFWKDAYDAGTVMETAETYGVQESVIEK
;
A
#
# COMPACT_ATOMS: atom_id res chain seq x y z
N MET A 1 30.71 -41.20 16.44
CA MET A 1 30.89 -41.09 17.90
C MET A 1 29.85 -40.12 18.41
N MET A 2 28.76 -40.64 18.93
CA MET A 2 28.29 -40.59 20.35
C MET A 2 27.84 -39.18 20.74
N LYS A 3 26.51 -38.93 20.77
CA LYS A 3 25.52 -39.13 21.86
C LYS A 3 25.64 -38.10 23.00
N LYS A 4 24.55 -37.36 23.22
CA LYS A 4 23.65 -37.29 24.41
C LYS A 4 22.83 -35.99 24.29
N MET A 5 21.52 -35.92 24.05
CA MET A 5 20.33 -36.17 24.90
C MET A 5 20.46 -35.61 26.33
N PHE A 6 19.69 -34.57 26.63
CA PHE A 6 19.02 -34.39 27.92
C PHE A 6 17.66 -33.68 27.74
N ALA A 7 16.62 -34.43 28.03
CA ALA A 7 15.29 -33.98 28.29
C ALA A 7 15.14 -33.69 29.78
N THR A 8 14.41 -32.65 30.17
CA THR A 8 13.82 -32.56 31.49
C THR A 8 12.45 -31.91 31.43
N MET A 9 11.47 -32.72 31.77
CA MET A 9 10.09 -32.42 32.11
C MET A 9 9.98 -31.94 33.56
N LEU A 10 9.06 -31.04 33.90
CA LEU A 10 8.25 -31.00 35.14
C LEU A 10 7.27 -29.87 35.03
N ALA A 11 5.96 -30.05 34.85
CA ALA A 11 4.89 -30.44 35.76
C ALA A 11 4.34 -29.27 36.59
N LEU A 12 3.16 -28.80 36.21
CA LEU A 12 1.85 -28.81 36.88
C LEU A 12 1.77 -28.14 38.25
N SER A 13 0.99 -27.05 38.39
CA SER A 13 0.22 -26.78 39.60
C SER A 13 -1.07 -26.01 39.28
N MET A 14 -2.17 -26.72 39.45
CA MET A 14 -3.56 -26.28 39.47
C MET A 14 -3.87 -25.74 40.89
N CYS A 15 -4.53 -24.59 41.02
CA CYS A 15 -5.30 -24.27 42.21
C CYS A 15 -6.68 -23.68 41.81
N LEU A 16 -7.68 -24.53 41.93
CA LEU A 16 -9.09 -24.16 42.06
C LEU A 16 -9.35 -23.61 43.42
N SER A 17 -10.15 -22.56 43.53
CA SER A 17 -10.96 -22.30 44.73
C SER A 17 -12.32 -21.71 44.35
N LEU A 18 -13.36 -22.53 44.55
CA LEU A 18 -14.78 -22.21 44.60
C LEU A 18 -15.17 -21.82 46.01
N ALA A 19 -16.05 -20.82 46.19
CA ALA A 19 -17.08 -20.72 47.22
C ALA A 19 -18.01 -19.57 46.80
N ALA A 20 -19.22 -19.68 46.42
CA ALA A 20 -20.46 -20.28 46.93
C ALA A 20 -21.27 -19.33 47.83
N CYS A 21 -22.48 -18.94 47.29
CA CYS A 21 -23.79 -18.78 47.90
C CYS A 21 -24.04 -17.66 48.95
N GLY A 22 -25.03 -16.82 48.73
CA GLY A 22 -26.40 -17.03 48.85
C GLY A 22 -27.25 -15.75 49.24
N PRO A 23 -28.55 -15.73 49.04
CA PRO A 23 -29.34 -14.49 48.96
C PRO A 23 -30.12 -14.23 50.28
N LYS A 24 -30.53 -12.97 50.51
CA LYS A 24 -31.78 -12.63 51.27
C LYS A 24 -32.19 -11.17 51.08
N SER A 25 -33.28 -11.02 50.56
CA SER A 25 -34.60 -10.41 50.69
C SER A 25 -34.80 -9.22 51.64
N SER A 26 -35.51 -8.22 51.09
CA SER A 26 -36.56 -7.37 51.67
C SER A 26 -36.17 -6.16 52.53
N ALA A 27 -36.50 -4.95 52.11
CA ALA A 27 -37.69 -4.22 52.50
C ALA A 27 -37.69 -2.79 51.98
N SER A 28 -38.86 -2.36 51.56
CA SER A 28 -39.24 -1.03 51.08
C SER A 28 -39.02 0.08 52.10
N THR A 29 -38.60 1.26 51.62
CA THR A 29 -39.20 2.51 52.12
C THR A 29 -39.08 3.61 51.06
N SER A 30 -40.19 4.21 50.76
CA SER A 30 -40.43 5.36 49.91
C SER A 30 -39.75 6.64 50.43
N GLY A 31 -39.14 7.36 49.55
CA GLY A 31 -38.67 8.74 49.82
C GLY A 31 -38.53 9.49 48.50
N SER A 32 -39.47 10.38 48.30
CA SER A 32 -39.60 11.33 47.20
C SER A 32 -38.49 12.38 47.23
N SER A 33 -38.04 12.78 46.07
CA SER A 33 -37.73 14.16 45.64
C SER A 33 -36.38 14.39 44.97
N ALA A 34 -36.51 15.17 43.95
CA ALA A 34 -35.58 16.03 43.28
C ALA A 34 -34.82 15.41 42.07
N GLY A 35 -35.40 15.67 40.93
CA GLY A 35 -34.74 15.52 39.62
C GLY A 35 -33.50 16.40 39.54
N THR A 36 -32.40 15.75 39.32
CA THR A 36 -31.26 16.40 38.72
C THR A 36 -31.07 15.70 37.36
N SER A 37 -31.46 16.42 36.31
CA SER A 37 -31.17 16.03 34.94
C SER A 37 -29.66 15.96 34.79
N ALA A 38 -29.11 14.77 34.90
CA ALA A 38 -27.77 14.50 34.43
C ALA A 38 -27.87 14.54 32.89
N SER A 39 -27.47 15.65 32.31
CA SER A 39 -27.16 15.77 30.90
C SER A 39 -26.07 14.74 30.62
N SER A 40 -26.45 13.64 30.00
CA SER A 40 -25.49 12.72 29.38
C SER A 40 -24.84 13.48 28.25
N ALA A 41 -23.72 14.14 28.56
CA ALA A 41 -22.79 14.53 27.53
C ALA A 41 -22.33 13.21 26.88
N SER A 42 -22.93 12.87 25.75
CA SER A 42 -22.38 11.91 24.80
C SER A 42 -21.06 12.53 24.35
N GLY A 43 -20.01 12.21 25.06
CA GLY A 43 -18.66 12.50 24.60
C GLY A 43 -18.46 11.70 23.32
N SER A 44 -18.62 12.35 22.18
CA SER A 44 -18.01 11.90 20.95
C SER A 44 -16.54 11.78 21.28
N GLN A 45 -16.03 10.57 21.44
CA GLN A 45 -14.60 10.34 21.40
C GLN A 45 -14.18 10.72 19.98
N THR A 46 -13.64 11.92 19.80
CA THR A 46 -12.88 12.27 18.60
C THR A 46 -11.79 11.23 18.50
N ALA A 47 -11.78 10.48 17.40
CA ALA A 47 -10.64 9.64 17.09
C ALA A 47 -9.36 10.48 17.25
N ALA A 48 -8.32 9.89 17.81
CA ALA A 48 -7.05 10.59 17.94
C ALA A 48 -6.58 11.01 16.53
N SER A 49 -6.16 12.27 16.39
CA SER A 49 -5.68 12.81 15.12
C SER A 49 -4.38 12.12 14.72
N ASP A 50 -4.32 11.55 13.51
CA ASP A 50 -3.09 10.99 12.96
C ASP A 50 -2.14 12.10 12.50
N VAL A 51 -2.66 13.27 12.11
CA VAL A 51 -1.86 14.46 11.83
C VAL A 51 -1.09 14.91 13.08
N ASP A 52 -1.77 14.99 14.23
CA ASP A 52 -1.12 15.35 15.50
C ASP A 52 -0.10 14.27 15.90
N TYR A 53 -0.45 13.00 15.75
CA TYR A 53 0.46 11.87 16.03
C TYR A 53 1.74 11.95 15.20
N VAL A 54 1.65 12.19 13.89
CA VAL A 54 2.81 12.33 13.00
C VAL A 54 3.64 13.55 13.38
N LYS A 55 3.01 14.69 13.70
CA LYS A 55 3.69 15.90 14.14
C LYS A 55 4.39 15.74 15.49
N GLU A 56 3.76 15.09 16.45
CA GLU A 56 4.38 14.81 17.75
C GLU A 56 5.57 13.85 17.63
N LYS A 57 5.45 12.84 16.75
CA LYS A 57 6.52 11.89 16.45
C LYS A 57 7.68 12.56 15.70
N GLY A 58 7.40 13.60 14.90
CA GLY A 58 8.37 14.32 14.09
C GLY A 58 8.75 13.64 12.78
N THR A 59 8.04 12.58 12.39
CA THR A 59 8.36 11.77 11.20
C THR A 59 7.09 11.25 10.55
N LEU A 60 7.00 11.34 9.22
CA LEU A 60 6.03 10.63 8.39
C LEU A 60 6.69 9.37 7.84
N ILE A 61 6.20 8.20 8.21
CA ILE A 61 6.71 6.92 7.69
C ILE A 61 5.86 6.50 6.50
N VAL A 62 6.49 6.38 5.32
CA VAL A 62 5.85 5.99 4.06
C VAL A 62 6.24 4.56 3.71
N GLY A 63 5.24 3.68 3.58
CA GLY A 63 5.42 2.30 3.14
C GLY A 63 5.36 2.22 1.61
N MET A 64 6.35 1.55 1.01
CA MET A 64 6.48 1.42 -0.45
C MET A 64 7.29 0.17 -0.83
N THR A 65 7.41 -0.10 -2.13
CA THR A 65 8.30 -1.10 -2.75
C THR A 65 9.16 -0.44 -3.83
N ASP A 66 10.18 -1.14 -4.34
CA ASP A 66 10.98 -0.65 -5.48
C ASP A 66 10.14 -0.62 -6.76
N PHE A 67 9.77 0.58 -7.17
CA PHE A 67 8.86 0.86 -8.28
C PHE A 67 9.27 2.14 -9.04
N ALA A 68 10.19 2.04 -10.00
CA ALA A 68 10.47 3.17 -10.89
C ALA A 68 9.28 3.43 -11.83
N PRO A 69 8.90 4.69 -12.11
CA PRO A 69 9.56 5.93 -11.69
C PRO A 69 8.96 6.58 -10.42
N MET A 70 8.11 5.84 -9.67
CA MET A 70 7.38 6.37 -8.50
C MET A 70 8.28 6.42 -7.26
N ASP A 71 8.86 5.29 -6.85
CA ASP A 71 9.79 5.16 -5.73
C ASP A 71 10.89 4.17 -6.07
N TYR A 72 12.12 4.63 -6.19
CA TYR A 72 13.25 3.77 -6.53
C TYR A 72 14.57 4.36 -6.05
N LYS A 73 15.64 3.60 -6.15
CA LYS A 73 17.00 4.06 -5.85
C LYS A 73 17.82 4.10 -7.13
N ALA A 74 18.49 5.24 -7.37
CA ALA A 74 19.46 5.30 -8.46
C ALA A 74 20.62 4.34 -8.22
N GLU A 75 21.24 3.85 -9.28
CA GLU A 75 22.40 2.95 -9.19
C GLU A 75 23.51 3.56 -8.32
N GLY A 76 23.90 2.83 -7.28
CA GLY A 76 24.94 3.25 -6.34
C GLY A 76 24.49 4.27 -5.29
N SER A 77 23.20 4.53 -5.16
CA SER A 77 22.60 5.38 -4.12
C SER A 77 21.73 4.55 -3.16
N ASP A 78 21.70 4.97 -1.89
CA ASP A 78 20.74 4.46 -0.89
C ASP A 78 19.54 5.38 -0.73
N GLU A 79 19.53 6.53 -1.44
CA GLU A 79 18.46 7.52 -1.36
C GLU A 79 17.27 7.10 -2.24
N TRP A 80 16.08 7.17 -1.67
CA TRP A 80 14.82 7.02 -2.40
C TRP A 80 14.51 8.29 -3.18
N ILE A 81 14.24 8.12 -4.47
CA ILE A 81 13.85 9.14 -5.42
C ILE A 81 12.67 8.62 -6.24
N GLY A 82 12.04 9.48 -7.01
CA GLY A 82 10.89 9.15 -7.83
C GLY A 82 9.77 10.16 -7.61
N PHE A 83 8.75 10.06 -8.44
CA PHE A 83 7.63 10.99 -8.39
C PHE A 83 6.94 10.97 -7.02
N ASP A 84 6.56 9.78 -6.53
CA ASP A 84 5.89 9.62 -5.24
C ASP A 84 6.84 9.93 -4.08
N ALA A 85 8.11 9.48 -4.16
CA ALA A 85 9.10 9.74 -3.13
C ALA A 85 9.32 11.26 -2.92
N ASP A 86 9.46 12.04 -4.00
CA ASP A 86 9.72 13.46 -3.90
C ASP A 86 8.45 14.23 -3.46
N MET A 87 7.27 13.81 -3.90
CA MET A 87 6.01 14.37 -3.41
C MET A 87 5.75 14.01 -1.93
N ALA A 88 6.19 12.84 -1.47
CA ALA A 88 6.11 12.45 -0.06
C ALA A 88 7.06 13.29 0.83
N LYS A 89 8.26 13.61 0.33
CA LYS A 89 9.16 14.57 0.99
C LYS A 89 8.48 15.94 1.13
N ALA A 90 7.87 16.45 0.05
CA ALA A 90 7.16 17.72 0.07
C ALA A 90 5.93 17.72 1.02
N PHE A 91 5.19 16.61 1.07
CA PHE A 91 4.07 16.46 2.00
C PHE A 91 4.55 16.46 3.46
N ALA A 92 5.61 15.71 3.79
CA ALA A 92 6.19 15.69 5.13
C ALA A 92 6.67 17.10 5.54
N GLU A 93 7.34 17.83 4.63
CA GLU A 93 7.74 19.23 4.85
C GLU A 93 6.54 20.13 5.15
N SER A 94 5.42 19.96 4.45
CA SER A 94 4.19 20.72 4.68
C SER A 94 3.57 20.48 6.06
N LEU A 95 3.79 19.29 6.63
CA LEU A 95 3.40 18.94 7.99
C LEU A 95 4.41 19.42 9.04
N GLY A 96 5.62 19.83 8.62
CA GLY A 96 6.72 20.23 9.48
C GLY A 96 7.46 19.06 10.13
N VAL A 97 7.53 17.91 9.44
CA VAL A 97 8.18 16.66 9.89
C VAL A 97 9.15 16.12 8.86
N GLU A 98 10.04 15.22 9.26
CA GLU A 98 10.89 14.46 8.36
C GLU A 98 10.11 13.33 7.70
N VAL A 99 10.54 12.86 6.52
CA VAL A 99 10.02 11.65 5.89
C VAL A 99 10.96 10.47 6.15
N GLU A 100 10.39 9.30 6.40
CA GLU A 100 11.10 8.02 6.43
C GLU A 100 10.43 7.06 5.45
N PHE A 101 11.22 6.40 4.59
CA PHE A 101 10.73 5.41 3.65
C PHE A 101 11.00 4.01 4.19
N LEU A 102 9.95 3.21 4.29
CA LEU A 102 10.01 1.83 4.74
C LEU A 102 9.58 0.90 3.60
N GLU A 103 10.51 0.06 3.15
CA GLU A 103 10.19 -1.00 2.20
C GLU A 103 9.35 -2.07 2.90
N ILE A 104 8.14 -2.31 2.42
CA ILE A 104 7.16 -3.22 3.01
C ILE A 104 6.89 -4.41 2.09
N ASN A 105 6.29 -5.47 2.64
CA ASN A 105 5.64 -6.48 1.82
C ASN A 105 4.28 -5.91 1.36
N TRP A 106 4.08 -5.78 0.05
CA TRP A 106 2.93 -5.11 -0.53
C TRP A 106 1.58 -5.73 -0.14
N ASP A 107 1.54 -7.05 0.00
CA ASP A 107 0.34 -7.77 0.47
C ASP A 107 -0.07 -7.37 1.91
N ASN A 108 0.88 -6.92 2.72
CA ASN A 108 0.64 -6.50 4.10
C ASN A 108 0.37 -5.00 4.28
N LYS A 109 0.28 -4.22 3.20
CA LYS A 109 0.17 -2.75 3.25
C LYS A 109 -0.92 -2.20 4.19
N ALA A 110 -2.10 -2.84 4.19
CA ALA A 110 -3.19 -2.45 5.08
C ALA A 110 -2.89 -2.77 6.55
N LEU A 111 -2.23 -3.90 6.81
CA LEU A 111 -1.83 -4.32 8.15
C LEU A 111 -0.73 -3.40 8.72
N GLU A 112 0.20 -2.96 7.89
CA GLU A 112 1.25 -2.01 8.28
C GLU A 112 0.64 -0.66 8.72
N LEU A 113 -0.37 -0.16 8.00
CA LEU A 113 -1.13 1.03 8.41
C LEU A 113 -1.88 0.82 9.74
N GLU A 114 -2.61 -0.29 9.88
CA GLU A 114 -3.40 -0.60 11.07
C GLU A 114 -2.52 -0.68 12.32
N ASN A 115 -1.36 -1.33 12.20
CA ASN A 115 -0.40 -1.51 13.29
C ASN A 115 0.49 -0.29 13.54
N LYS A 116 0.34 0.79 12.77
CA LYS A 116 1.20 1.99 12.82
C LYS A 116 2.68 1.69 12.50
N GLY A 117 2.92 0.65 11.71
CA GLY A 117 4.23 0.38 11.12
C GLY A 117 4.59 1.45 10.09
N VAL A 118 3.56 1.92 9.34
CA VAL A 118 3.66 3.09 8.46
C VAL A 118 2.51 4.05 8.74
N ASP A 119 2.66 5.31 8.31
CA ASP A 119 1.62 6.36 8.41
C ASP A 119 0.86 6.52 7.10
N ALA A 120 1.54 6.31 5.99
CA ALA A 120 0.97 6.31 4.65
C ALA A 120 1.51 5.12 3.84
N VAL A 121 0.72 4.61 2.91
CA VAL A 121 1.15 3.73 1.82
C VAL A 121 1.08 4.58 0.55
N TRP A 122 2.24 4.87 -0.02
CA TRP A 122 2.33 5.74 -1.19
C TRP A 122 3.39 5.21 -2.14
N ASN A 123 2.96 4.56 -3.23
CA ASN A 123 3.83 3.83 -4.16
C ASN A 123 3.04 3.45 -5.43
N GLY A 124 2.46 4.44 -6.11
CA GLY A 124 1.58 4.14 -7.24
C GLY A 124 0.46 3.18 -6.87
N MET A 125 -0.15 3.36 -5.71
CA MET A 125 -1.14 2.41 -5.21
C MET A 125 -2.47 2.54 -5.96
N THR A 126 -2.87 1.49 -6.66
CA THR A 126 -4.15 1.41 -7.36
C THR A 126 -5.32 1.44 -6.37
N LEU A 127 -6.28 2.32 -6.63
CA LEU A 127 -7.49 2.49 -5.83
C LEU A 127 -8.53 1.41 -6.15
N THR A 128 -8.21 0.14 -5.89
CA THR A 128 -9.16 -0.97 -6.05
C THR A 128 -10.28 -0.92 -5.01
N ASP A 129 -11.36 -1.67 -5.22
CA ASP A 129 -12.44 -1.76 -4.24
C ASP A 129 -11.96 -2.35 -2.91
N ASP A 130 -11.02 -3.30 -2.95
CA ASP A 130 -10.42 -3.91 -1.77
C ASP A 130 -9.55 -2.90 -1.00
N VAL A 131 -8.73 -2.11 -1.69
CA VAL A 131 -7.95 -1.02 -1.09
C VAL A 131 -8.88 -0.03 -0.40
N LYS A 132 -9.94 0.46 -1.08
CA LYS A 132 -10.93 1.38 -0.50
C LYS A 132 -11.69 0.76 0.67
N ALA A 133 -11.89 -0.57 0.68
CA ALA A 133 -12.51 -1.27 1.79
C ALA A 133 -11.60 -1.41 3.01
N LEU A 134 -10.28 -1.46 2.84
CA LEU A 134 -9.31 -1.75 3.91
C LEU A 134 -8.68 -0.50 4.53
N MET A 135 -8.57 0.61 3.79
CA MET A 135 -7.92 1.84 4.27
C MET A 135 -8.72 3.09 3.91
N ALA A 136 -8.38 4.22 4.47
CA ALA A 136 -8.84 5.52 4.01
C ALA A 136 -7.92 5.98 2.87
N THR A 137 -8.48 6.39 1.73
CA THR A 137 -7.68 6.75 0.55
C THR A 137 -7.81 8.23 0.23
N SER A 138 -6.76 8.79 -0.34
CA SER A 138 -6.80 10.11 -0.94
C SER A 138 -7.75 10.15 -2.16
N ASP A 139 -7.99 11.34 -2.67
CA ASP A 139 -8.45 11.53 -4.03
C ASP A 139 -7.39 10.97 -5.01
N PRO A 140 -7.81 10.47 -6.19
CA PRO A 140 -6.87 9.98 -7.18
C PRO A 140 -5.95 11.09 -7.70
N TYR A 141 -4.66 10.75 -7.94
CA TYR A 141 -3.67 11.73 -8.38
C TYR A 141 -3.00 11.39 -9.73
N CYS A 142 -2.97 10.11 -10.13
CA CYS A 142 -2.44 9.66 -11.42
C CYS A 142 -3.34 8.62 -12.07
N LEU A 143 -3.32 8.60 -13.40
CA LEU A 143 -3.88 7.51 -14.21
C LEU A 143 -2.82 6.43 -14.46
N ASN A 144 -3.26 5.18 -14.52
CA ASN A 144 -2.43 4.01 -14.83
C ASN A 144 -3.25 2.92 -15.53
N GLY A 145 -2.65 1.77 -15.72
CA GLY A 145 -3.28 0.53 -16.17
C GLY A 145 -2.32 -0.63 -15.96
N GLN A 146 -2.86 -1.83 -15.89
CA GLN A 146 -2.07 -3.05 -15.83
C GLN A 146 -1.77 -3.53 -17.24
N VAL A 147 -0.49 -3.82 -17.53
CA VAL A 147 -0.05 -4.24 -18.86
C VAL A 147 0.69 -5.57 -18.81
N VAL A 148 0.55 -6.33 -19.89
CA VAL A 148 1.27 -7.60 -20.08
C VAL A 148 2.62 -7.32 -20.71
N VAL A 149 3.69 -7.69 -20.02
CA VAL A 149 5.08 -7.60 -20.45
C VAL A 149 5.58 -8.98 -20.83
N LEU A 150 6.31 -9.06 -21.95
CA LEU A 150 6.88 -10.31 -22.46
C LEU A 150 8.10 -10.00 -23.35
N PRO A 151 8.90 -11.02 -23.76
CA PRO A 151 10.00 -10.83 -24.69
C PRO A 151 9.52 -10.27 -26.04
N ALA A 152 10.25 -9.29 -26.58
CA ALA A 152 9.87 -8.56 -27.79
C ALA A 152 9.77 -9.46 -29.03
N ASP A 153 10.57 -10.54 -29.08
CA ASP A 153 10.62 -11.46 -30.23
C ASP A 153 9.38 -12.37 -30.37
N VAL A 154 8.57 -12.48 -29.31
CA VAL A 154 7.32 -13.27 -29.32
C VAL A 154 6.07 -12.38 -29.25
N ALA A 155 6.22 -11.08 -29.05
CA ALA A 155 5.14 -10.12 -28.78
C ALA A 155 4.01 -10.13 -29.81
N ASP A 156 4.32 -10.32 -31.08
CA ASP A 156 3.33 -10.35 -32.18
C ASP A 156 2.29 -11.47 -32.04
N GLN A 157 2.58 -12.49 -31.21
CA GLN A 157 1.68 -13.61 -30.97
C GLN A 157 0.67 -13.34 -29.86
N TYR A 158 0.92 -12.28 -29.05
CA TYR A 158 0.21 -12.02 -27.79
C TYR A 158 -0.34 -10.58 -27.75
N GLN A 159 -1.22 -10.27 -28.70
CA GLN A 159 -1.79 -8.92 -28.87
C GLN A 159 -3.22 -8.78 -28.32
N THR A 160 -3.82 -9.86 -27.84
CA THR A 160 -5.18 -9.87 -27.27
C THR A 160 -5.24 -10.68 -25.98
N ALA A 161 -6.20 -10.39 -25.12
CA ALA A 161 -6.37 -11.11 -23.85
C ALA A 161 -6.55 -12.64 -24.06
N GLU A 162 -7.25 -13.04 -25.15
CA GLU A 162 -7.48 -14.45 -25.45
C GLU A 162 -6.18 -15.17 -25.83
N SER A 163 -5.20 -14.46 -26.41
CA SER A 163 -3.91 -15.04 -26.80
C SER A 163 -3.00 -15.35 -25.62
N LEU A 164 -3.29 -14.80 -24.43
CA LEU A 164 -2.48 -14.96 -23.22
C LEU A 164 -2.63 -16.33 -22.55
N SER A 165 -3.64 -17.10 -22.95
CA SER A 165 -3.93 -18.40 -22.35
C SER A 165 -2.76 -19.39 -22.52
N GLY A 166 -2.36 -20.00 -21.41
CA GLY A 166 -1.28 -20.99 -21.35
C GLY A 166 0.11 -20.43 -21.13
N LEU A 167 0.26 -19.10 -21.02
CA LEU A 167 1.48 -18.47 -20.53
C LEU A 167 1.56 -18.57 -19.01
N SER A 168 2.77 -18.66 -18.47
CA SER A 168 3.07 -18.50 -17.04
C SER A 168 3.42 -17.03 -16.76
N PHE A 169 2.72 -16.44 -15.79
CA PHE A 169 2.92 -15.03 -15.43
C PHE A 169 3.69 -14.87 -14.13
N ALA A 170 4.47 -13.80 -14.02
CA ALA A 170 4.99 -13.27 -12.76
C ALA A 170 4.21 -11.99 -12.40
N VAL A 171 3.76 -11.88 -11.14
CA VAL A 171 3.01 -10.72 -10.63
C VAL A 171 3.46 -10.39 -9.21
N GLU A 172 3.37 -9.13 -8.80
CA GLU A 172 3.61 -8.79 -7.40
C GLU A 172 2.44 -9.25 -6.53
N ASN A 173 2.76 -9.89 -5.41
CA ASN A 173 1.76 -10.40 -4.47
C ASN A 173 0.93 -9.27 -3.86
N GLY A 174 -0.41 -9.39 -3.90
CA GLY A 174 -1.34 -8.38 -3.38
C GLY A 174 -1.43 -7.10 -4.23
N SER A 175 -0.94 -7.11 -5.47
CA SER A 175 -1.03 -6.00 -6.41
C SER A 175 -2.29 -6.04 -7.27
N ALA A 176 -2.59 -4.92 -7.94
CA ALA A 176 -3.64 -4.86 -8.97
C ALA A 176 -3.33 -5.80 -10.15
N GLY A 177 -2.04 -6.01 -10.49
CA GLY A 177 -1.62 -6.98 -11.48
C GLY A 177 -2.01 -8.40 -11.14
N MET A 178 -1.88 -8.80 -9.87
CA MET A 178 -2.37 -10.10 -9.39
C MET A 178 -3.90 -10.22 -9.50
N GLU A 179 -4.65 -9.17 -9.11
CA GLU A 179 -6.11 -9.15 -9.27
C GLU A 179 -6.51 -9.32 -10.75
N GLN A 180 -5.79 -8.70 -11.69
CA GLN A 180 -6.04 -8.86 -13.13
C GLN A 180 -5.72 -10.27 -13.63
N ALA A 181 -4.63 -10.90 -13.14
CA ALA A 181 -4.31 -12.30 -13.46
C ALA A 181 -5.41 -13.24 -13.00
N GLU A 182 -5.90 -13.07 -11.77
CA GLU A 182 -7.00 -13.87 -11.20
C GLU A 182 -8.31 -13.67 -11.97
N ALA A 183 -8.67 -12.42 -12.27
CA ALA A 183 -9.89 -12.10 -13.02
C ALA A 183 -9.89 -12.69 -14.44
N ALA A 184 -8.71 -12.77 -15.06
CA ALA A 184 -8.52 -13.35 -16.39
C ALA A 184 -8.32 -14.89 -16.36
N GLY A 185 -8.18 -15.49 -15.17
CA GLY A 185 -7.93 -16.94 -15.02
C GLY A 185 -6.57 -17.37 -15.56
N LEU A 186 -5.55 -16.52 -15.45
CA LEU A 186 -4.18 -16.77 -15.88
C LEU A 186 -3.39 -17.49 -14.79
N ASP A 187 -2.49 -18.40 -15.19
CA ASP A 187 -1.57 -19.06 -14.27
C ASP A 187 -0.43 -18.10 -13.90
N TYR A 188 -0.19 -17.86 -12.60
CA TYR A 188 0.84 -16.93 -12.15
C TYR A 188 1.67 -17.42 -10.97
N VAL A 189 2.84 -16.83 -10.82
CA VAL A 189 3.71 -16.93 -9.64
C VAL A 189 3.79 -15.56 -8.99
N ALA A 190 3.54 -15.50 -7.68
CA ALA A 190 3.60 -14.27 -6.91
C ALA A 190 5.05 -13.92 -6.54
N MET A 191 5.45 -12.69 -6.84
CA MET A 191 6.76 -12.10 -6.52
C MET A 191 6.62 -11.09 -5.38
N ASP A 192 7.73 -10.73 -4.74
CA ASP A 192 7.71 -9.72 -3.68
C ASP A 192 7.54 -8.29 -4.23
N THR A 193 7.98 -8.04 -5.48
CA THR A 193 7.91 -6.74 -6.16
C THR A 193 7.68 -6.90 -7.66
N GLN A 194 7.14 -5.86 -8.33
CA GLN A 194 7.02 -5.83 -9.79
C GLN A 194 8.40 -5.86 -10.48
N ALA A 195 9.41 -5.23 -9.89
CA ALA A 195 10.79 -5.31 -10.39
C ALA A 195 11.29 -6.76 -10.46
N LYS A 196 10.97 -7.60 -9.46
CA LYS A 196 11.28 -9.04 -9.48
C LYS A 196 10.47 -9.78 -10.55
N ALA A 197 9.21 -9.40 -10.78
CA ALA A 197 8.40 -9.99 -11.85
C ALA A 197 9.03 -9.71 -13.24
N LEU A 198 9.57 -8.50 -13.49
CA LEU A 198 10.32 -8.21 -14.70
C LEU A 198 11.61 -9.05 -14.83
N MET A 199 12.31 -9.30 -13.73
CA MET A 199 13.50 -10.17 -13.72
C MET A 199 13.17 -11.62 -14.10
N GLU A 200 12.01 -12.14 -13.66
CA GLU A 200 11.54 -13.49 -14.03
C GLU A 200 11.35 -13.60 -15.54
N VAL A 201 10.73 -12.60 -16.18
CA VAL A 201 10.56 -12.58 -17.65
C VAL A 201 11.89 -12.42 -18.36
N ALA A 202 12.73 -11.49 -17.93
CA ALA A 202 14.03 -11.24 -18.54
C ALA A 202 14.97 -12.46 -18.46
N SER A 203 14.85 -13.28 -17.41
CA SER A 203 15.61 -14.53 -17.26
C SER A 203 14.99 -15.73 -17.99
N GLY A 204 13.77 -15.61 -18.52
CA GLY A 204 13.02 -16.68 -19.15
C GLY A 204 12.44 -17.71 -18.17
N THR A 205 12.32 -17.37 -16.88
CA THR A 205 11.70 -18.22 -15.85
C THR A 205 10.18 -18.18 -15.95
N SER A 206 9.61 -17.00 -16.20
CA SER A 206 8.20 -16.81 -16.56
C SER A 206 8.09 -16.35 -18.01
N ASP A 207 6.98 -16.69 -18.67
CA ASP A 207 6.74 -16.29 -20.06
C ASP A 207 6.38 -14.81 -20.17
N ALA A 208 5.67 -14.28 -19.18
CA ALA A 208 5.18 -12.90 -19.13
C ALA A 208 5.10 -12.37 -17.70
N ALA A 209 4.89 -11.07 -17.56
CA ALA A 209 4.53 -10.41 -16.29
C ALA A 209 3.31 -9.52 -16.50
N ILE A 210 2.58 -9.26 -15.41
CA ILE A 210 1.59 -8.17 -15.37
C ILE A 210 2.12 -7.13 -14.38
N ILE A 211 2.33 -5.93 -14.87
CA ILE A 211 2.85 -4.78 -14.11
C ILE A 211 2.12 -3.50 -14.49
N ASP A 212 2.41 -2.47 -13.75
CA ASP A 212 1.92 -1.11 -13.99
C ASP A 212 2.49 -0.52 -15.28
N LEU A 213 1.64 0.17 -16.05
CA LEU A 213 2.01 0.83 -17.30
C LEU A 213 3.12 1.87 -17.08
N LEU A 214 3.08 2.62 -15.97
CA LEU A 214 4.11 3.62 -15.67
C LEU A 214 5.47 2.96 -15.43
N MET A 215 5.52 1.82 -14.72
CA MET A 215 6.76 1.04 -14.59
C MET A 215 7.23 0.51 -15.94
N ALA A 216 6.33 -0.04 -16.75
CA ALA A 216 6.66 -0.53 -18.08
C ALA A 216 7.27 0.59 -18.95
N GLY A 217 6.68 1.78 -18.92
CA GLY A 217 7.18 2.95 -19.65
C GLY A 217 8.57 3.41 -19.21
N ALA A 218 8.91 3.24 -17.93
CA ALA A 218 10.21 3.64 -17.40
C ALA A 218 11.31 2.59 -17.59
N MET A 219 10.97 1.30 -17.60
CA MET A 219 11.96 0.22 -17.48
C MET A 219 12.10 -0.64 -18.73
N ILE A 220 11.19 -0.53 -19.71
CA ILE A 220 11.10 -1.45 -20.85
C ILE A 220 11.35 -0.70 -22.15
N GLY A 221 12.13 -1.32 -23.07
CA GLY A 221 12.46 -0.80 -24.38
C GLY A 221 13.87 -0.30 -24.52
N GLU A 222 14.21 0.17 -25.73
CA GLU A 222 15.56 0.61 -26.07
C GLU A 222 16.06 1.73 -25.15
N GLY A 223 17.24 1.55 -24.56
CA GLY A 223 17.86 2.52 -23.67
C GLY A 223 17.42 2.42 -22.21
N THR A 224 16.59 1.44 -21.86
CA THR A 224 16.15 1.18 -20.49
C THR A 224 16.81 -0.06 -19.88
N SER A 225 16.38 -0.45 -18.67
CA SER A 225 16.89 -1.64 -17.96
C SER A 225 16.57 -2.96 -18.68
N TYR A 226 15.47 -3.00 -19.45
CA TYR A 226 14.99 -4.21 -20.14
C TYR A 226 14.75 -3.95 -21.62
N PRO A 227 15.83 -3.79 -22.46
CA PRO A 227 15.70 -3.42 -23.86
C PRO A 227 15.07 -4.52 -24.73
N ASP A 228 15.12 -5.77 -24.28
CA ASP A 228 14.61 -6.93 -25.02
C ASP A 228 13.16 -7.31 -24.63
N LEU A 229 12.56 -6.57 -23.69
CA LEU A 229 11.16 -6.72 -23.32
C LEU A 229 10.28 -5.67 -24.01
N THR A 230 9.01 -5.98 -24.11
CA THR A 230 7.96 -5.06 -24.57
C THR A 230 6.66 -5.35 -23.82
N TYR A 231 5.71 -4.44 -23.88
CA TYR A 231 4.35 -4.69 -23.40
C TYR A 231 3.34 -4.66 -24.54
N THR A 232 2.27 -5.41 -24.42
CA THR A 232 1.29 -5.59 -25.49
C THR A 232 -0.13 -5.28 -25.05
N VAL A 233 -0.74 -6.13 -24.21
CA VAL A 233 -2.14 -6.02 -23.79
C VAL A 233 -2.22 -5.13 -22.54
N GLN A 234 -3.02 -4.08 -22.62
CA GLN A 234 -3.47 -3.35 -21.43
C GLN A 234 -4.77 -4.00 -20.93
N LEU A 235 -4.77 -4.50 -19.68
CA LEU A 235 -5.86 -5.27 -19.11
C LEU A 235 -6.97 -4.39 -18.53
N ASN A 236 -6.61 -3.21 -17.99
CA ASN A 236 -7.55 -2.26 -17.39
C ASN A 236 -7.09 -0.81 -17.57
N SER A 237 -7.88 0.11 -17.04
CA SER A 237 -7.50 1.49 -16.75
C SER A 237 -7.84 1.75 -15.28
N GLU A 238 -6.94 2.39 -14.55
CA GLU A 238 -7.02 2.54 -13.11
C GLU A 238 -6.45 3.87 -12.65
N GLU A 239 -6.64 4.18 -11.37
CA GLU A 239 -6.20 5.42 -10.75
C GLU A 239 -5.33 5.10 -9.53
N TYR A 240 -4.29 5.90 -9.32
CA TYR A 240 -3.46 5.86 -8.11
C TYR A 240 -3.96 6.81 -7.04
N GLY A 241 -3.81 6.39 -5.79
CA GLY A 241 -4.04 7.21 -4.61
C GLY A 241 -3.10 6.81 -3.47
N VAL A 242 -3.16 7.59 -2.40
CA VAL A 242 -2.39 7.33 -1.16
C VAL A 242 -3.30 6.69 -0.13
N GLY A 243 -2.82 5.65 0.52
CA GLY A 243 -3.53 4.93 1.59
C GLY A 243 -3.12 5.42 2.98
N PHE A 244 -4.11 5.59 3.84
CA PHE A 244 -3.96 5.94 5.24
C PHE A 244 -4.79 5.01 6.12
N ARG A 245 -4.55 5.02 7.44
CA ARG A 245 -5.40 4.29 8.39
C ARG A 245 -6.87 4.69 8.26
N LYS A 246 -7.78 3.75 8.45
CA LYS A 246 -9.22 4.04 8.43
C LYS A 246 -9.57 5.14 9.45
N GLY A 247 -10.23 6.19 8.93
CA GLY A 247 -10.64 7.35 9.71
C GLY A 247 -9.51 8.33 10.04
N SER A 248 -8.36 8.20 9.38
CA SER A 248 -7.24 9.12 9.51
C SER A 248 -7.58 10.48 8.88
N ASP A 249 -7.26 11.55 9.60
CA ASP A 249 -7.34 12.93 9.13
C ASP A 249 -6.17 13.34 8.22
N LEU A 250 -5.18 12.45 8.04
CA LEU A 250 -4.13 12.61 7.04
C LEU A 250 -4.68 12.64 5.60
N VAL A 251 -5.85 12.02 5.34
CA VAL A 251 -6.52 12.09 4.01
C VAL A 251 -6.83 13.54 3.64
N ASP A 252 -7.50 14.27 4.55
CA ASP A 252 -7.88 15.66 4.29
C ASP A 252 -6.63 16.56 4.20
N ALA A 253 -5.62 16.32 5.04
CA ALA A 253 -4.36 17.02 5.01
C ALA A 253 -3.63 16.79 3.68
N PHE A 254 -3.58 15.54 3.20
CA PHE A 254 -2.97 15.19 1.92
C PHE A 254 -3.72 15.82 0.74
N ASN A 255 -5.04 15.68 0.67
CA ASN A 255 -5.82 16.23 -0.44
C ASN A 255 -5.68 17.76 -0.53
N SER A 256 -5.60 18.43 0.61
CA SER A 256 -5.34 19.88 0.66
C SER A 256 -3.92 20.22 0.18
N PHE A 257 -2.91 19.51 0.67
CA PHE A 257 -1.53 19.65 0.23
C PHE A 257 -1.38 19.42 -1.27
N TRP A 258 -1.97 18.33 -1.79
CA TRP A 258 -1.87 17.98 -3.20
C TRP A 258 -2.44 19.07 -4.10
N LYS A 259 -3.61 19.60 -3.72
CA LYS A 259 -4.21 20.72 -4.45
C LYS A 259 -3.31 21.95 -4.45
N ASP A 260 -2.80 22.34 -3.29
CA ASP A 260 -1.93 23.52 -3.17
C ASP A 260 -0.62 23.34 -3.95
N ALA A 261 -0.02 22.15 -3.91
CA ALA A 261 1.18 21.80 -4.68
C ALA A 261 0.92 21.76 -6.20
N TYR A 262 -0.27 21.30 -6.62
CA TYR A 262 -0.69 21.33 -8.02
C TYR A 262 -0.87 22.77 -8.51
N ASP A 263 -1.59 23.60 -7.76
CA ASP A 263 -1.80 25.03 -8.07
C ASP A 263 -0.49 25.84 -8.09
N ALA A 264 0.48 25.43 -7.28
CA ALA A 264 1.83 26.02 -7.25
C ALA A 264 2.73 25.55 -8.42
N GLY A 265 2.34 24.52 -9.16
CA GLY A 265 3.11 23.91 -10.25
C GLY A 265 4.12 22.84 -9.79
N THR A 266 4.29 22.63 -8.49
CA THR A 266 5.26 21.65 -7.94
C THR A 266 4.98 20.24 -8.42
N VAL A 267 3.70 19.82 -8.44
CA VAL A 267 3.30 18.47 -8.91
C VAL A 267 3.76 18.26 -10.36
N MET A 268 3.48 19.22 -11.24
CA MET A 268 3.83 19.09 -12.66
C MET A 268 5.33 19.14 -12.90
N GLU A 269 6.08 20.01 -12.19
CA GLU A 269 7.53 20.07 -12.26
C GLU A 269 8.19 18.75 -11.82
N THR A 270 7.67 18.17 -10.74
CA THR A 270 8.13 16.85 -10.29
C THR A 270 7.75 15.76 -11.30
N ALA A 271 6.54 15.77 -11.82
CA ALA A 271 6.08 14.81 -12.81
C ALA A 271 6.90 14.86 -14.12
N GLU A 272 7.26 16.06 -14.60
CA GLU A 272 8.15 16.24 -15.75
C GLU A 272 9.56 15.68 -15.50
N THR A 273 10.07 15.80 -14.27
CA THR A 273 11.36 15.26 -13.86
C THR A 273 11.42 13.75 -14.03
N TYR A 274 10.33 13.06 -13.74
CA TYR A 274 10.22 11.60 -13.79
C TYR A 274 9.47 11.06 -15.01
N GLY A 275 9.03 11.94 -15.93
CA GLY A 275 8.38 11.55 -17.19
C GLY A 275 6.95 11.03 -17.04
N VAL A 276 6.25 11.38 -15.95
CA VAL A 276 4.88 10.93 -15.66
C VAL A 276 3.80 12.02 -15.81
N GLN A 277 4.16 13.19 -16.37
CA GLN A 277 3.29 14.35 -16.47
C GLN A 277 1.97 14.10 -17.21
N GLU A 278 1.96 13.20 -18.20
CA GLU A 278 0.76 12.86 -18.97
C GLU A 278 -0.24 12.01 -18.17
N SER A 279 0.21 11.44 -17.06
CA SER A 279 -0.60 10.57 -16.19
C SER A 279 -1.18 11.33 -14.99
N VAL A 280 -0.69 12.54 -14.69
CA VAL A 280 -1.18 13.34 -13.56
C VAL A 280 -2.63 13.78 -13.82
N ILE A 281 -3.48 13.57 -12.82
CA ILE A 281 -4.90 13.99 -12.87
C ILE A 281 -4.97 15.48 -12.52
N GLU A 282 -5.58 16.27 -13.41
CA GLU A 282 -5.83 17.70 -13.18
C GLU A 282 -6.73 17.92 -11.96
N LYS A 283 -6.46 18.96 -11.16
CA LYS A 283 -7.19 19.30 -9.92
C LYS A 283 -7.89 20.66 -10.02
#